data_a07d57b854dc724363b0555ea0b950dc
#
_entry.id   a07d57b854dc724363b0555ea0b950dc
#
_cell.length_a   1.000
_cell.length_b   1.000
_cell.length_c   1.000
_cell.angle_alpha   90.00
_cell.angle_beta   90.00
_cell.angle_gamma   90.00
#
_symmetry.space_group_name_H-M   'P 1'
#
loop_
_entity.id
_entity.type
_entity.pdbx_description
1 polymer ?
#
loop_
_entity_poly.entity_id
_entity_poly.type
_entity_poly.pdbx_seq_one_letter_code
_entity_poly.pdbx_strand_id
1 'polypeptide(L)'
;MGIIRKIISVIIFALLASALWTASAKDVTVSGSSTVMPLAEAAAEEFNLLQKDYMVSVSAGGTGAGILGIAERKNDIAMASREITDEELQRFGNSFQQYLVCLDGISIAVSDEIYQAGVTELDKQQVHDIYSGNITNWKEVGGPDADIYVISREEGSGTRDEFNEIIMGNRSAETPGVDTVAMGAAEVKTAISGSDKAIGYLGFNYLGGAVMGIAFNGIKPNYENIKLDLYELHRHLYFYTYGKPSEGSQAFIDFVQGPEGQKIASEEGFIPI
;
A
#
# COMPACT_ATOMS: atom_id res chain seq x y z
N MET A 1 37.94 -58.37 -11.94
CA MET A 1 37.32 -57.70 -10.78
C MET A 1 37.55 -56.15 -10.73
N GLY A 2 38.62 -55.61 -11.27
CA GLY A 2 38.92 -54.15 -11.19
C GLY A 2 38.11 -53.22 -12.08
N ILE A 3 37.73 -53.68 -13.28
CA ILE A 3 37.01 -52.88 -14.26
C ILE A 3 35.52 -52.67 -13.88
N ILE A 4 34.86 -53.73 -13.39
CA ILE A 4 33.46 -53.66 -12.95
C ILE A 4 33.30 -52.75 -11.74
N ARG A 5 34.24 -52.72 -10.78
CA ARG A 5 34.24 -51.81 -9.64
C ARG A 5 34.41 -50.35 -10.05
N LYS A 6 35.23 -50.07 -11.06
CA LYS A 6 35.38 -48.71 -11.60
C LYS A 6 34.15 -48.22 -12.33
N ILE A 7 33.48 -49.08 -13.07
CA ILE A 7 32.25 -48.74 -13.78
C ILE A 7 31.11 -48.44 -12.79
N ILE A 8 30.95 -49.27 -11.75
CA ILE A 8 29.95 -49.05 -10.68
C ILE A 8 30.22 -47.75 -9.93
N SER A 9 31.48 -47.42 -9.63
CA SER A 9 31.83 -46.14 -8.95
C SER A 9 31.53 -44.93 -9.80
N VAL A 10 31.72 -44.99 -11.14
CA VAL A 10 31.41 -43.88 -12.06
C VAL A 10 29.91 -43.70 -12.20
N ILE A 11 29.12 -44.78 -12.23
CA ILE A 11 27.65 -44.73 -12.32
C ILE A 11 27.05 -44.17 -11.02
N ILE A 12 27.55 -44.55 -9.86
CA ILE A 12 27.09 -43.99 -8.56
C ILE A 12 27.44 -42.52 -8.44
N PHE A 13 28.62 -42.09 -8.90
CA PHE A 13 29.03 -40.68 -8.87
C PHE A 13 28.19 -39.84 -9.87
N ALA A 14 27.84 -40.38 -11.05
CA ALA A 14 26.97 -39.72 -12.01
C ALA A 14 25.52 -39.63 -11.50
N LEU A 15 25.00 -40.61 -10.79
CA LEU A 15 23.69 -40.58 -10.17
C LEU A 15 23.61 -39.62 -8.96
N LEU A 16 24.69 -39.48 -8.20
CA LEU A 16 24.77 -38.49 -7.12
C LEU A 16 24.96 -37.07 -7.62
N ALA A 17 25.64 -36.88 -8.77
CA ALA A 17 25.77 -35.56 -9.39
C ALA A 17 24.46 -35.05 -10.04
N SER A 18 23.56 -35.95 -10.48
CA SER A 18 22.25 -35.58 -11.04
C SER A 18 21.20 -35.21 -9.97
N ALA A 19 21.45 -35.54 -8.70
CA ALA A 19 20.51 -35.29 -7.60
C ALA A 19 20.66 -33.87 -6.97
N LEU A 20 21.63 -33.06 -7.44
CA LEU A 20 21.92 -31.73 -6.87
C LEU A 20 21.50 -30.57 -7.79
N TRP A 21 20.70 -30.82 -8.80
CA TRP A 21 20.06 -29.71 -9.51
C TRP A 21 18.85 -29.27 -8.69
N THR A 22 19.09 -28.54 -7.62
CA THR A 22 18.04 -27.74 -6.99
C THR A 22 17.62 -26.70 -8.02
N ALA A 23 16.44 -26.88 -8.61
CA ALA A 23 15.85 -25.80 -9.40
C ALA A 23 15.84 -24.55 -8.50
N SER A 24 16.54 -23.50 -8.90
CA SER A 24 16.40 -22.20 -8.22
C SER A 24 14.95 -21.75 -8.36
N ALA A 25 14.39 -21.27 -7.26
CA ALA A 25 13.06 -20.65 -7.32
C ALA A 25 13.06 -19.55 -8.39
N LYS A 26 11.95 -19.43 -9.11
CA LYS A 26 11.76 -18.35 -10.08
C LYS A 26 11.35 -17.09 -9.30
N ASP A 27 12.03 -15.98 -9.56
CA ASP A 27 11.74 -14.72 -8.89
C ASP A 27 10.40 -14.12 -9.39
N VAL A 28 9.64 -13.57 -8.45
CA VAL A 28 8.46 -12.74 -8.70
C VAL A 28 8.66 -11.42 -7.96
N THR A 29 8.70 -10.34 -8.72
CA THR A 29 8.95 -9.00 -8.19
C THR A 29 7.64 -8.21 -8.08
N VAL A 30 7.38 -7.71 -6.86
CA VAL A 30 6.18 -6.92 -6.52
C VAL A 30 6.63 -5.54 -6.07
N SER A 31 6.13 -4.48 -6.69
CA SER A 31 6.50 -3.12 -6.26
C SER A 31 5.36 -2.13 -6.40
N GLY A 32 5.41 -1.01 -5.68
CA GLY A 32 4.45 0.07 -5.83
C GLY A 32 3.94 0.68 -4.53
N SER A 33 2.64 0.69 -4.32
CA SER A 33 1.97 1.36 -3.22
C SER A 33 2.50 0.95 -1.83
N SER A 34 3.00 1.91 -1.08
CA SER A 34 3.38 1.72 0.33
C SER A 34 2.19 1.46 1.26
N THR A 35 0.96 1.74 0.81
CA THR A 35 -0.26 1.37 1.54
C THR A 35 -0.51 -0.14 1.48
N VAL A 36 -0.31 -0.74 0.31
CA VAL A 36 -0.54 -2.19 0.08
C VAL A 36 0.63 -3.03 0.61
N MET A 37 1.79 -2.42 0.77
CA MET A 37 3.05 -3.10 1.13
C MET A 37 2.94 -4.02 2.35
N PRO A 38 2.31 -3.64 3.50
CA PRO A 38 2.20 -4.55 4.65
C PRO A 38 1.51 -5.87 4.31
N LEU A 39 0.39 -5.82 3.59
CA LEU A 39 -0.29 -7.04 3.11
C LEU A 39 0.61 -7.86 2.17
N ALA A 40 1.25 -7.19 1.21
CA ALA A 40 2.07 -7.88 0.22
C ALA A 40 3.32 -8.53 0.84
N GLU A 41 3.97 -7.88 1.81
CA GLU A 41 5.13 -8.41 2.54
C GLU A 41 4.75 -9.62 3.40
N ALA A 42 3.69 -9.50 4.23
CA ALA A 42 3.22 -10.60 5.05
C ALA A 42 2.75 -11.80 4.21
N ALA A 43 2.03 -11.54 3.10
CA ALA A 43 1.62 -12.58 2.18
C ALA A 43 2.81 -13.21 1.45
N ALA A 44 3.83 -12.44 1.05
CA ALA A 44 5.03 -12.97 0.40
C ALA A 44 5.86 -13.82 1.35
N GLU A 45 5.99 -13.43 2.63
CA GLU A 45 6.67 -14.24 3.64
C GLU A 45 6.00 -15.61 3.79
N GLU A 46 4.68 -15.65 3.99
CA GLU A 46 3.94 -16.91 4.14
C GLU A 46 3.97 -17.74 2.84
N PHE A 47 3.75 -17.14 1.68
CA PHE A 47 3.79 -17.81 0.39
C PHE A 47 5.15 -18.45 0.12
N ASN A 48 6.25 -17.74 0.41
CA ASN A 48 7.62 -18.24 0.24
C ASN A 48 7.94 -19.41 1.20
N LEU A 49 7.27 -19.49 2.36
CA LEU A 49 7.41 -20.63 3.29
C LEU A 49 6.66 -21.88 2.81
N LEU A 50 5.48 -21.68 2.21
CA LEU A 50 4.58 -22.78 1.81
C LEU A 50 5.02 -23.53 0.55
N GLN A 51 5.82 -22.90 -0.32
CA GLN A 51 6.28 -23.50 -1.57
C GLN A 51 7.74 -23.11 -1.87
N LYS A 52 8.37 -23.77 -2.88
CA LYS A 52 9.80 -23.56 -3.23
C LYS A 52 10.02 -23.27 -4.72
N ASP A 53 8.95 -23.21 -5.50
CA ASP A 53 9.03 -23.02 -6.95
C ASP A 53 9.22 -21.53 -7.31
N TYR A 54 8.76 -20.64 -6.44
CA TYR A 54 8.81 -19.19 -6.63
C TYR A 54 9.37 -18.50 -5.40
N MET A 55 10.02 -17.34 -5.61
CA MET A 55 10.48 -16.43 -4.56
C MET A 55 9.89 -15.04 -4.83
N VAL A 56 8.94 -14.63 -4.01
CA VAL A 56 8.31 -13.32 -4.09
C VAL A 56 9.13 -12.31 -3.29
N SER A 57 9.47 -11.18 -3.92
CA SER A 57 10.11 -10.04 -3.27
C SER A 57 9.24 -8.79 -3.43
N VAL A 58 9.10 -8.02 -2.34
CA VAL A 58 8.24 -6.84 -2.27
C VAL A 58 9.06 -5.59 -2.04
N SER A 59 8.68 -4.48 -2.68
CA SER A 59 9.32 -3.18 -2.46
C SER A 59 8.32 -2.03 -2.62
N ALA A 60 8.49 -0.96 -1.85
CA ALA A 60 7.72 0.26 -2.01
C ALA A 60 8.30 1.14 -3.15
N GLY A 61 7.49 2.10 -3.61
CA GLY A 61 7.90 3.09 -4.64
C GLY A 61 6.76 4.02 -5.05
N GLY A 62 5.56 3.84 -4.45
CA GLY A 62 4.34 4.54 -4.83
C GLY A 62 3.59 3.84 -5.98
N THR A 63 2.29 4.06 -6.05
CA THR A 63 1.40 3.45 -7.05
C THR A 63 1.87 3.71 -8.49
N GLY A 64 2.16 4.98 -8.82
CA GLY A 64 2.59 5.35 -10.17
C GLY A 64 3.90 4.68 -10.60
N ALA A 65 4.88 4.55 -9.69
CA ALA A 65 6.13 3.85 -9.97
C ALA A 65 5.91 2.34 -10.19
N GLY A 66 5.01 1.71 -9.41
CA GLY A 66 4.62 0.32 -9.61
C GLY A 66 4.00 0.08 -10.98
N ILE A 67 3.04 0.94 -11.37
CA ILE A 67 2.35 0.87 -12.67
C ILE A 67 3.34 1.07 -13.83
N LEU A 68 4.21 2.08 -13.73
CA LEU A 68 5.29 2.29 -14.70
C LEU A 68 6.19 1.04 -14.79
N GLY A 69 6.55 0.47 -13.64
CA GLY A 69 7.42 -0.69 -13.56
C GLY A 69 6.88 -1.92 -14.31
N ILE A 70 5.58 -2.25 -14.15
CA ILE A 70 4.97 -3.37 -14.91
C ILE A 70 4.85 -3.06 -16.40
N ALA A 71 4.52 -1.81 -16.78
CA ALA A 71 4.45 -1.41 -18.18
C ALA A 71 5.82 -1.52 -18.88
N GLU A 72 6.92 -1.22 -18.17
CA GLU A 72 8.30 -1.34 -18.64
C GLU A 72 8.94 -2.72 -18.39
N ARG A 73 8.19 -3.69 -17.84
CA ARG A 73 8.67 -5.04 -17.51
C ARG A 73 9.82 -5.08 -16.49
N LYS A 74 9.86 -4.12 -15.59
CA LYS A 74 10.85 -4.03 -14.49
C LYS A 74 10.41 -4.77 -13.23
N ASN A 75 9.11 -4.94 -13.04
CA ASN A 75 8.49 -5.76 -12.02
C ASN A 75 7.33 -6.56 -12.62
N ASP A 76 6.95 -7.65 -11.96
CA ASP A 76 5.93 -8.58 -12.42
C ASP A 76 4.53 -8.16 -11.99
N ILE A 77 4.41 -7.62 -10.77
CA ILE A 77 3.17 -7.18 -10.14
C ILE A 77 3.35 -5.76 -9.61
N ALA A 78 2.40 -4.89 -9.91
CA ALA A 78 2.30 -3.57 -9.28
C ALA A 78 1.28 -3.59 -8.14
N MET A 79 1.68 -3.05 -6.98
CA MET A 79 0.76 -2.69 -5.90
C MET A 79 0.18 -1.31 -6.17
N ALA A 80 -1.14 -1.18 -6.08
CA ALA A 80 -1.81 0.10 -6.33
C ALA A 80 -2.91 0.38 -5.30
N SER A 81 -3.00 1.63 -4.88
CA SER A 81 -4.01 2.13 -3.95
C SER A 81 -5.00 3.08 -4.61
N ARG A 82 -5.13 2.97 -5.91
CA ARG A 82 -6.11 3.57 -6.81
C ARG A 82 -6.21 2.77 -8.10
N GLU A 83 -7.17 3.08 -8.90
CA GLU A 83 -7.27 2.54 -10.26
C GLU A 83 -6.22 3.16 -11.21
N ILE A 84 -6.00 2.50 -12.36
CA ILE A 84 -5.20 3.03 -13.47
C ILE A 84 -5.86 4.31 -13.99
N THR A 85 -5.08 5.36 -14.20
CA THR A 85 -5.60 6.63 -14.72
C THR A 85 -5.74 6.62 -16.25
N ASP A 86 -6.54 7.54 -16.77
CA ASP A 86 -6.68 7.72 -18.21
C ASP A 86 -5.35 8.10 -18.89
N GLU A 87 -4.50 8.87 -18.22
CA GLU A 87 -3.16 9.22 -18.69
C GLU A 87 -2.26 7.99 -18.78
N GLU A 88 -2.34 7.09 -17.79
CA GLU A 88 -1.59 5.83 -17.79
C GLU A 88 -2.09 4.91 -18.91
N LEU A 89 -3.41 4.83 -19.13
CA LEU A 89 -4.00 4.08 -20.24
C LEU A 89 -3.60 4.67 -21.61
N GLN A 90 -3.61 5.98 -21.75
CA GLN A 90 -3.17 6.65 -22.99
C GLN A 90 -1.67 6.41 -23.27
N ARG A 91 -0.85 6.43 -22.21
CA ARG A 91 0.60 6.27 -22.32
C ARG A 91 1.03 4.83 -22.58
N PHE A 92 0.42 3.86 -21.92
CA PHE A 92 0.86 2.47 -21.91
C PHE A 92 -0.08 1.50 -22.61
N GLY A 93 -1.32 1.92 -22.95
CA GLY A 93 -2.34 1.06 -23.55
C GLY A 93 -3.15 0.26 -22.53
N ASN A 94 -4.02 -0.61 -23.05
CA ASN A 94 -5.05 -1.30 -22.27
C ASN A 94 -4.67 -2.74 -21.86
N SER A 95 -3.37 -3.03 -21.71
CA SER A 95 -2.93 -4.39 -21.37
C SER A 95 -2.90 -4.67 -19.86
N PHE A 96 -3.33 -3.75 -19.03
CA PHE A 96 -3.39 -3.93 -17.58
C PHE A 96 -4.45 -4.97 -17.20
N GLN A 97 -4.07 -5.88 -16.29
CA GLN A 97 -4.97 -6.83 -15.63
C GLN A 97 -5.11 -6.39 -14.18
N GLN A 98 -6.32 -6.21 -13.71
CA GLN A 98 -6.63 -5.71 -12.36
C GLN A 98 -7.07 -6.85 -11.46
N TYR A 99 -6.53 -6.90 -10.25
CA TYR A 99 -6.86 -7.87 -9.22
C TYR A 99 -7.15 -7.14 -7.91
N LEU A 100 -8.41 -7.15 -7.47
CA LEU A 100 -8.79 -6.60 -6.18
C LEU A 100 -8.19 -7.46 -5.07
N VAL A 101 -7.51 -6.85 -4.09
CA VAL A 101 -6.86 -7.59 -3.00
C VAL A 101 -7.47 -7.31 -1.62
N CYS A 102 -7.93 -6.09 -1.37
CA CYS A 102 -8.64 -5.71 -0.14
C CYS A 102 -9.23 -4.29 -0.27
N LEU A 103 -9.95 -3.84 0.77
CA LEU A 103 -10.39 -2.46 0.91
C LEU A 103 -9.61 -1.77 2.03
N ASP A 104 -9.49 -0.44 1.94
CA ASP A 104 -8.79 0.41 2.91
C ASP A 104 -9.55 1.73 3.11
N GLY A 105 -9.43 2.32 4.30
CA GLY A 105 -9.87 3.69 4.58
C GLY A 105 -8.69 4.66 4.61
N ILE A 106 -8.82 5.79 3.92
CA ILE A 106 -7.87 6.90 4.06
C ILE A 106 -8.28 7.70 5.30
N SER A 107 -7.55 7.50 6.38
CA SER A 107 -7.83 8.19 7.64
C SER A 107 -7.21 9.57 7.66
N ILE A 108 -8.00 10.60 8.01
CA ILE A 108 -7.45 11.87 8.47
C ILE A 108 -6.92 11.61 9.87
N ALA A 109 -5.65 11.89 10.09
CA ALA A 109 -4.98 11.59 11.35
C ALA A 109 -4.26 12.82 11.90
N VAL A 110 -4.31 12.96 13.22
CA VAL A 110 -3.66 14.05 13.95
C VAL A 110 -2.74 13.49 15.05
N SER A 111 -1.84 14.33 15.55
CA SER A 111 -1.05 14.03 16.76
C SER A 111 -1.96 13.78 17.95
N ASP A 112 -1.53 12.95 18.89
CA ASP A 112 -2.30 12.64 20.10
C ASP A 112 -2.64 13.90 20.91
N GLU A 113 -1.74 14.88 20.99
CA GLU A 113 -1.94 16.14 21.69
C GLU A 113 -3.11 16.94 21.08
N ILE A 114 -3.23 16.98 19.76
CA ILE A 114 -4.33 17.65 19.07
C ILE A 114 -5.66 16.92 19.31
N TYR A 115 -5.63 15.58 19.28
CA TYR A 115 -6.79 14.77 19.58
C TYR A 115 -7.26 14.97 21.03
N GLN A 116 -6.34 14.94 22.00
CA GLN A 116 -6.63 15.15 23.41
C GLN A 116 -7.09 16.60 23.70
N ALA A 117 -6.65 17.57 22.91
CA ALA A 117 -7.12 18.95 22.99
C ALA A 117 -8.54 19.17 22.41
N GLY A 118 -9.19 18.11 21.89
CA GLY A 118 -10.59 18.12 21.48
C GLY A 118 -10.85 18.13 19.97
N VAL A 119 -9.81 18.14 19.11
CA VAL A 119 -9.98 18.01 17.65
C VAL A 119 -10.16 16.53 17.30
N THR A 120 -11.38 16.04 17.42
CA THR A 120 -11.74 14.63 17.20
C THR A 120 -12.52 14.41 15.91
N GLU A 121 -12.83 15.50 15.20
CA GLU A 121 -13.60 15.52 13.96
C GLU A 121 -13.21 16.74 13.12
N LEU A 122 -13.19 16.57 11.79
CA LEU A 122 -13.16 17.64 10.81
C LEU A 122 -14.15 17.32 9.69
N ASP A 123 -14.78 18.35 9.14
CA ASP A 123 -15.56 18.21 7.92
C ASP A 123 -14.66 18.37 6.67
N LYS A 124 -15.23 18.04 5.50
CA LYS A 124 -14.54 18.10 4.22
C LYS A 124 -14.00 19.49 3.90
N GLN A 125 -14.77 20.54 4.23
CA GLN A 125 -14.36 21.92 3.95
C GLN A 125 -13.18 22.33 4.84
N GLN A 126 -13.18 21.95 6.11
CA GLN A 126 -12.08 22.22 7.03
C GLN A 126 -10.79 21.52 6.58
N VAL A 127 -10.87 20.24 6.18
CA VAL A 127 -9.71 19.52 5.64
C VAL A 127 -9.23 20.17 4.35
N HIS A 128 -10.12 20.51 3.42
CA HIS A 128 -9.79 21.25 2.21
C HIS A 128 -9.05 22.57 2.53
N ASP A 129 -9.57 23.35 3.47
CA ASP A 129 -9.03 24.67 3.79
C ASP A 129 -7.67 24.59 4.51
N ILE A 130 -7.43 23.54 5.31
CA ILE A 130 -6.11 23.27 5.89
C ILE A 130 -5.11 22.96 4.77
N TYR A 131 -5.42 22.04 3.85
CA TYR A 131 -4.49 21.68 2.77
C TYR A 131 -4.32 22.78 1.71
N SER A 132 -5.30 23.66 1.58
CA SER A 132 -5.21 24.88 0.74
C SER A 132 -4.46 26.03 1.43
N GLY A 133 -4.14 25.93 2.73
CA GLY A 133 -3.48 26.98 3.50
C GLY A 133 -4.41 28.13 3.91
N ASN A 134 -5.74 27.95 3.82
CA ASN A 134 -6.73 28.94 4.27
C ASN A 134 -6.94 28.86 5.79
N ILE A 135 -6.78 27.69 6.39
CA ILE A 135 -6.77 27.43 7.84
C ILE A 135 -5.34 27.02 8.20
N THR A 136 -4.69 27.78 9.08
CA THR A 136 -3.28 27.56 9.45
C THR A 136 -3.06 27.36 10.93
N ASN A 137 -4.10 27.56 11.75
CA ASN A 137 -4.02 27.44 13.19
C ASN A 137 -5.16 26.56 13.72
N TRP A 138 -4.84 25.64 14.61
CA TRP A 138 -5.81 24.70 15.18
C TRP A 138 -7.00 25.36 15.87
N LYS A 139 -6.84 26.58 16.42
CA LYS A 139 -7.96 27.32 17.05
C LYS A 139 -9.10 27.64 16.09
N GLU A 140 -8.83 27.70 14.78
CA GLU A 140 -9.83 27.97 13.74
C GLU A 140 -10.82 26.81 13.57
N VAL A 141 -10.42 25.61 14.03
CA VAL A 141 -11.23 24.39 14.00
C VAL A 141 -11.52 23.83 15.42
N GLY A 142 -11.42 24.70 16.44
CA GLY A 142 -11.77 24.35 17.82
C GLY A 142 -10.66 23.73 18.65
N GLY A 143 -9.45 23.71 18.15
CA GLY A 143 -8.25 23.21 18.82
C GLY A 143 -7.48 24.28 19.59
N PRO A 144 -6.25 23.99 20.03
CA PRO A 144 -5.39 24.92 20.73
C PRO A 144 -4.89 26.05 19.83
N ASP A 145 -4.38 27.17 20.41
CA ASP A 145 -3.70 28.22 19.65
C ASP A 145 -2.29 27.77 19.29
N ALA A 146 -2.20 26.98 18.22
CA ALA A 146 -0.96 26.42 17.67
C ALA A 146 -1.08 26.31 16.15
N ASP A 147 0.02 26.61 15.45
CA ASP A 147 0.07 26.46 13.99
C ASP A 147 -0.06 24.98 13.60
N ILE A 148 -0.80 24.72 12.53
CA ILE A 148 -0.99 23.37 12.00
C ILE A 148 0.28 22.96 11.26
N TYR A 149 0.82 21.76 11.55
CA TYR A 149 1.87 21.13 10.76
C TYR A 149 1.26 20.13 9.79
N VAL A 150 1.19 20.50 8.51
CA VAL A 150 0.46 19.76 7.48
C VAL A 150 1.39 18.81 6.72
N ILE A 151 1.07 17.52 6.74
CA ILE A 151 1.86 16.47 6.09
C ILE A 151 1.06 15.90 4.92
N SER A 152 1.67 15.88 3.74
CA SER A 152 1.14 15.25 2.52
C SER A 152 2.03 14.10 2.07
N ARG A 153 1.66 13.49 0.96
CA ARG A 153 2.38 12.38 0.32
C ARG A 153 3.06 12.88 -0.97
N GLU A 154 4.05 12.11 -1.37
CA GLU A 154 4.82 12.28 -2.60
C GLU A 154 3.94 12.23 -3.86
N GLU A 155 4.42 12.81 -4.95
CA GLU A 155 3.83 12.65 -6.28
C GLU A 155 3.89 11.18 -6.71
N GLY A 156 2.82 10.68 -7.35
CA GLY A 156 2.67 9.26 -7.71
C GLY A 156 2.17 8.37 -6.56
N SER A 157 1.88 8.95 -5.38
CA SER A 157 1.18 8.25 -4.31
C SER A 157 -0.31 8.11 -4.65
N GLY A 158 -0.79 6.86 -4.81
CA GLY A 158 -2.22 6.62 -5.00
C GLY A 158 -3.08 7.08 -3.82
N THR A 159 -2.52 7.17 -2.60
CA THR A 159 -3.22 7.73 -1.44
C THR A 159 -3.40 9.24 -1.59
N ARG A 160 -2.38 9.95 -2.09
CA ARG A 160 -2.49 11.37 -2.41
C ARG A 160 -3.49 11.62 -3.53
N ASP A 161 -3.43 10.81 -4.58
CA ASP A 161 -4.33 10.96 -5.73
C ASP A 161 -5.80 10.83 -5.31
N GLU A 162 -6.14 9.81 -4.50
CA GLU A 162 -7.51 9.61 -3.99
C GLU A 162 -7.91 10.69 -2.97
N PHE A 163 -7.02 11.06 -2.06
CA PHE A 163 -7.26 12.17 -1.12
C PHE A 163 -7.55 13.46 -1.88
N ASN A 164 -6.71 13.81 -2.86
CA ASN A 164 -6.88 15.02 -3.64
C ASN A 164 -8.17 14.97 -4.48
N GLU A 165 -8.52 13.83 -5.09
CA GLU A 165 -9.78 13.69 -5.83
C GLU A 165 -10.97 13.99 -4.95
N ILE A 166 -11.01 13.40 -3.75
CA ILE A 166 -12.15 13.53 -2.84
C ILE A 166 -12.16 14.91 -2.17
N ILE A 167 -11.04 15.38 -1.64
CA ILE A 167 -10.97 16.59 -0.81
C ILE A 167 -10.82 17.85 -1.68
N MET A 168 -9.90 17.81 -2.64
CA MET A 168 -9.56 18.97 -3.47
C MET A 168 -10.35 19.01 -4.79
N GLY A 169 -11.06 17.92 -5.14
CA GLY A 169 -11.85 17.79 -6.36
C GLY A 169 -11.02 17.54 -7.63
N ASN A 170 -9.72 17.30 -7.51
CA ASN A 170 -8.82 16.99 -8.62
C ASN A 170 -7.58 16.24 -8.11
N ARG A 171 -7.24 15.08 -8.69
CA ARG A 171 -6.07 14.25 -8.33
C ARG A 171 -4.74 15.00 -8.34
N SER A 172 -4.58 15.91 -9.29
CA SER A 172 -3.37 16.71 -9.47
C SER A 172 -3.44 18.08 -8.77
N ALA A 173 -4.39 18.28 -7.84
CA ALA A 173 -4.53 19.54 -7.13
C ALA A 173 -3.27 19.90 -6.36
N GLU A 174 -2.92 21.19 -6.39
CA GLU A 174 -1.91 21.74 -5.51
C GLU A 174 -2.46 21.87 -4.08
N THR A 175 -1.60 21.64 -3.11
CA THR A 175 -1.91 21.70 -1.69
C THR A 175 -0.94 22.69 -1.01
N PRO A 176 -1.10 24.00 -1.22
CA PRO A 176 -0.14 25.01 -0.77
C PRO A 176 -0.01 25.13 0.75
N GLY A 177 -0.95 24.57 1.52
CA GLY A 177 -0.87 24.50 2.98
C GLY A 177 0.07 23.43 3.52
N VAL A 178 0.69 22.62 2.66
CA VAL A 178 1.56 21.50 3.08
C VAL A 178 2.94 21.99 3.49
N ASP A 179 3.38 21.59 4.69
CA ASP A 179 4.72 21.87 5.23
C ASP A 179 5.73 20.77 4.87
N THR A 180 5.28 19.51 4.82
CA THR A 180 6.14 18.35 4.58
C THR A 180 5.50 17.34 3.66
N VAL A 181 6.31 16.78 2.76
CA VAL A 181 5.94 15.69 1.86
C VAL A 181 6.67 14.41 2.29
N ALA A 182 5.90 13.42 2.70
CA ALA A 182 6.40 12.10 3.11
C ALA A 182 6.45 11.13 1.93
N MET A 183 7.51 10.31 1.85
CA MET A 183 7.77 9.38 0.75
C MET A 183 7.08 8.01 0.92
N GLY A 184 6.19 7.86 1.90
CA GLY A 184 5.45 6.63 2.16
C GLY A 184 4.53 6.75 3.37
N ALA A 185 3.60 5.80 3.52
CA ALA A 185 2.64 5.80 4.63
C ALA A 185 3.31 5.71 6.01
N ALA A 186 4.37 4.90 6.13
CA ALA A 186 5.14 4.77 7.37
C ALA A 186 5.83 6.08 7.76
N GLU A 187 6.28 6.87 6.78
CA GLU A 187 6.90 8.17 7.04
C GLU A 187 5.87 9.21 7.49
N VAL A 188 4.64 9.19 6.93
CA VAL A 188 3.51 10.01 7.46
C VAL A 188 3.26 9.66 8.93
N LYS A 189 3.14 8.37 9.26
CA LYS A 189 2.98 7.91 10.64
C LYS A 189 4.07 8.43 11.55
N THR A 190 5.32 8.34 11.11
CA THR A 190 6.49 8.82 11.88
C THR A 190 6.44 10.34 12.07
N ALA A 191 6.10 11.11 11.03
CA ALA A 191 6.03 12.56 11.10
C ALA A 191 4.91 13.03 12.03
N ILE A 192 3.72 12.39 12.00
CA ILE A 192 2.62 12.69 12.94
C ILE A 192 3.03 12.32 14.38
N SER A 193 3.62 11.13 14.58
CA SER A 193 4.05 10.68 15.93
C SER A 193 5.15 11.55 16.53
N GLY A 194 5.95 12.22 15.70
CA GLY A 194 7.06 13.09 16.12
C GLY A 194 6.66 14.55 16.31
N SER A 195 5.37 14.89 16.19
CA SER A 195 4.85 16.26 16.30
C SER A 195 3.67 16.31 17.28
N ASP A 196 3.57 17.42 18.00
CA ASP A 196 2.45 17.73 18.91
C ASP A 196 1.30 18.49 18.22
N LYS A 197 1.41 18.79 16.91
CA LYS A 197 0.49 19.66 16.17
C LYS A 197 0.27 19.26 14.71
N ALA A 198 0.55 18.00 14.37
CA ALA A 198 0.48 17.54 12.99
C ALA A 198 -0.93 17.11 12.59
N ILE A 199 -1.19 17.27 11.28
CA ILE A 199 -2.25 16.61 10.53
C ILE A 199 -1.65 15.91 9.31
N GLY A 200 -2.17 14.73 8.98
CA GLY A 200 -1.81 14.00 7.76
C GLY A 200 -2.92 13.04 7.35
N TYR A 201 -2.69 12.30 6.29
CA TYR A 201 -3.59 11.24 5.84
C TYR A 201 -2.81 9.98 5.47
N LEU A 202 -3.35 8.83 5.87
CA LEU A 202 -2.72 7.52 5.67
C LEU A 202 -3.77 6.41 5.73
N GLY A 203 -3.39 5.20 5.36
CA GLY A 203 -4.27 4.04 5.46
C GLY A 203 -4.72 3.79 6.91
N PHE A 204 -5.95 3.35 7.07
CA PHE A 204 -6.57 3.04 8.35
C PHE A 204 -5.71 2.09 9.21
N ASN A 205 -5.05 1.12 8.59
CA ASN A 205 -4.17 0.16 9.22
C ASN A 205 -2.90 0.76 9.87
N TYR A 206 -2.57 2.01 9.57
CA TYR A 206 -1.43 2.72 10.17
C TYR A 206 -1.78 3.48 11.45
N LEU A 207 -3.07 3.60 11.81
CA LEU A 207 -3.49 4.28 13.02
C LEU A 207 -2.99 3.57 14.29
N GLY A 208 -2.88 4.32 15.37
CA GLY A 208 -2.49 3.84 16.69
C GLY A 208 -1.18 4.42 17.21
N GLY A 209 -0.90 4.19 18.48
CA GLY A 209 0.15 4.92 19.20
C GLY A 209 -0.20 6.41 19.31
N ALA A 210 0.71 7.29 18.90
CA ALA A 210 0.49 8.74 18.89
C ALA A 210 -0.19 9.26 17.59
N VAL A 211 -0.70 8.36 16.73
CA VAL A 211 -1.40 8.72 15.48
C VAL A 211 -2.88 8.44 15.63
N MET A 212 -3.65 9.50 15.84
CA MET A 212 -5.07 9.43 16.16
C MET A 212 -5.93 9.69 14.92
N GLY A 213 -6.70 8.69 14.48
CA GLY A 213 -7.71 8.87 13.43
C GLY A 213 -8.89 9.67 13.94
N ILE A 214 -9.23 10.78 13.27
CA ILE A 214 -10.39 11.61 13.61
C ILE A 214 -11.58 11.30 12.71
N ALA A 215 -12.78 11.64 13.14
CA ALA A 215 -13.98 11.52 12.32
C ALA A 215 -13.91 12.48 11.13
N PHE A 216 -14.37 12.03 9.98
CA PHE A 216 -14.53 12.83 8.77
C PHE A 216 -16.02 12.91 8.43
N ASN A 217 -16.58 14.12 8.35
CA ASN A 217 -18.01 14.36 8.18
C ASN A 217 -18.86 13.58 9.22
N GLY A 218 -18.42 13.51 10.49
CA GLY A 218 -19.11 12.80 11.56
C GLY A 218 -18.89 11.28 11.60
N ILE A 219 -18.20 10.70 10.61
CA ILE A 219 -17.98 9.25 10.50
C ILE A 219 -16.52 8.91 10.86
N LYS A 220 -16.34 8.00 11.80
CA LYS A 220 -15.00 7.54 12.22
C LYS A 220 -14.39 6.56 11.20
N PRO A 221 -13.07 6.66 10.95
CA PRO A 221 -12.34 5.65 10.17
C PRO A 221 -12.20 4.38 11.04
N ASN A 222 -13.11 3.43 10.86
CA ASN A 222 -13.05 2.13 11.51
C ASN A 222 -13.54 1.03 10.56
N TYR A 223 -13.24 -0.21 10.92
CA TYR A 223 -13.54 -1.39 10.12
C TYR A 223 -15.01 -1.43 9.66
N GLU A 224 -15.96 -1.24 10.58
CA GLU A 224 -17.39 -1.35 10.28
C GLU A 224 -17.86 -0.23 9.34
N ASN A 225 -17.45 1.01 9.58
CA ASN A 225 -17.86 2.14 8.74
C ASN A 225 -17.28 2.05 7.32
N ILE A 226 -16.05 1.54 7.18
CA ILE A 226 -15.41 1.33 5.87
C ILE A 226 -16.10 0.16 5.16
N LYS A 227 -16.31 -0.97 5.83
CA LYS A 227 -16.96 -2.16 5.29
C LYS A 227 -18.39 -1.90 4.83
N LEU A 228 -19.13 -1.04 5.54
CA LEU A 228 -20.52 -0.69 5.24
C LEU A 228 -20.65 0.49 4.26
N ASP A 229 -19.55 0.97 3.67
CA ASP A 229 -19.53 2.09 2.73
C ASP A 229 -20.08 3.41 3.34
N LEU A 230 -19.92 3.59 4.66
CA LEU A 230 -20.34 4.78 5.37
C LEU A 230 -19.25 5.84 5.45
N TYR A 231 -17.98 5.42 5.42
CA TYR A 231 -16.83 6.31 5.48
C TYR A 231 -16.41 6.73 4.07
N GLU A 232 -16.64 7.98 3.68
CA GLU A 232 -16.45 8.51 2.32
C GLU A 232 -15.01 8.33 1.81
N LEU A 233 -14.00 8.45 2.69
CA LEU A 233 -12.59 8.30 2.35
C LEU A 233 -12.15 6.84 2.36
N HIS A 234 -12.81 5.96 1.62
CA HIS A 234 -12.42 4.56 1.46
C HIS A 234 -12.09 4.24 0.00
N ARG A 235 -11.41 3.14 -0.23
CA ARG A 235 -10.94 2.73 -1.56
C ARG A 235 -10.69 1.24 -1.65
N HIS A 236 -10.62 0.76 -2.87
CA HIS A 236 -10.12 -0.55 -3.22
C HIS A 236 -8.60 -0.51 -3.38
N LEU A 237 -7.94 -1.60 -2.97
CA LEU A 237 -6.52 -1.83 -3.17
C LEU A 237 -6.32 -2.96 -4.17
N TYR A 238 -5.35 -2.81 -5.05
CA TYR A 238 -5.18 -3.66 -6.21
C TYR A 238 -3.77 -4.19 -6.36
N PHE A 239 -3.66 -5.38 -6.94
CA PHE A 239 -2.51 -5.77 -7.73
C PHE A 239 -2.84 -5.56 -9.21
N TYR A 240 -1.82 -5.20 -9.98
CA TYR A 240 -1.89 -5.12 -11.44
C TYR A 240 -0.76 -5.91 -12.06
N THR A 241 -1.05 -6.51 -13.24
CA THR A 241 -0.03 -7.04 -14.15
C THR A 241 -0.19 -6.37 -15.51
N TYR A 242 0.86 -6.40 -16.33
CA TYR A 242 0.81 -5.86 -17.69
C TYR A 242 0.84 -7.01 -18.71
N GLY A 243 -0.32 -7.33 -19.27
CA GLY A 243 -0.58 -8.55 -20.02
C GLY A 243 -0.81 -9.75 -19.11
N LYS A 244 -0.75 -10.95 -19.71
CA LYS A 244 -0.95 -12.19 -18.92
C LYS A 244 0.17 -12.37 -17.90
N PRO A 245 -0.16 -12.59 -16.62
CA PRO A 245 0.83 -12.85 -15.58
C PRO A 245 1.63 -14.13 -15.85
N SER A 246 2.84 -14.19 -15.31
CA SER A 246 3.60 -15.44 -15.23
C SER A 246 2.89 -16.44 -14.32
N GLU A 247 3.27 -17.72 -14.39
CA GLU A 247 2.71 -18.74 -13.48
C GLU A 247 2.96 -18.38 -12.00
N GLY A 248 4.14 -17.85 -11.67
CA GLY A 248 4.50 -17.43 -10.32
C GLY A 248 3.70 -16.21 -9.87
N SER A 249 3.55 -15.21 -10.75
CA SER A 249 2.72 -14.03 -10.47
C SER A 249 1.26 -14.40 -10.24
N GLN A 250 0.71 -15.29 -11.07
CA GLN A 250 -0.67 -15.75 -10.91
C GLN A 250 -0.84 -16.53 -9.60
N ALA A 251 0.10 -17.44 -9.27
CA ALA A 251 0.05 -18.20 -8.04
C ALA A 251 0.08 -17.32 -6.79
N PHE A 252 0.89 -16.24 -6.80
CA PHE A 252 0.93 -15.28 -5.70
C PHE A 252 -0.37 -14.45 -5.61
N ILE A 253 -0.90 -13.99 -6.75
CA ILE A 253 -2.18 -13.28 -6.80
C ILE A 253 -3.31 -14.16 -6.25
N ASP A 254 -3.39 -15.41 -6.70
CA ASP A 254 -4.40 -16.38 -6.24
C ASP A 254 -4.27 -16.67 -4.74
N PHE A 255 -3.04 -16.73 -4.22
CA PHE A 255 -2.77 -16.86 -2.79
C PHE A 255 -3.29 -15.66 -2.00
N VAL A 256 -3.00 -14.44 -2.44
CA VAL A 256 -3.45 -13.20 -1.76
C VAL A 256 -4.98 -13.09 -1.78
N GLN A 257 -5.62 -13.43 -2.90
CA GLN A 257 -7.08 -13.42 -3.02
C GLN A 257 -7.76 -14.62 -2.35
N GLY A 258 -6.99 -15.65 -2.01
CA GLY A 258 -7.48 -16.86 -1.35
C GLY A 258 -7.68 -16.68 0.17
N PRO A 259 -8.24 -17.69 0.85
CA PRO A 259 -8.59 -17.60 2.28
C PRO A 259 -7.42 -17.20 3.19
N GLU A 260 -6.21 -17.74 2.95
CA GLU A 260 -5.03 -17.43 3.75
C GLU A 260 -4.58 -15.97 3.53
N GLY A 261 -4.52 -15.50 2.29
CA GLY A 261 -4.19 -14.11 1.98
C GLY A 261 -5.22 -13.12 2.53
N GLN A 262 -6.50 -13.47 2.50
CA GLN A 262 -7.56 -12.63 3.05
C GLN A 262 -7.56 -12.62 4.59
N LYS A 263 -7.12 -13.71 5.22
CA LYS A 263 -6.85 -13.73 6.66
C LYS A 263 -5.68 -12.78 7.00
N ILE A 264 -4.58 -12.84 6.25
CA ILE A 264 -3.45 -11.92 6.38
C ILE A 264 -3.91 -10.47 6.19
N ALA A 265 -4.75 -10.19 5.18
CA ALA A 265 -5.31 -8.86 4.99
C ALA A 265 -6.02 -8.33 6.24
N SER A 266 -6.83 -9.18 6.89
CA SER A 266 -7.51 -8.82 8.14
C SER A 266 -6.53 -8.61 9.30
N GLU A 267 -5.49 -9.43 9.42
CA GLU A 267 -4.45 -9.33 10.46
C GLU A 267 -3.60 -8.04 10.28
N GLU A 268 -3.35 -7.63 9.04
CA GLU A 268 -2.68 -6.38 8.70
C GLU A 268 -3.60 -5.14 8.77
N GLY A 269 -4.86 -5.31 9.22
CA GLY A 269 -5.81 -4.22 9.46
C GLY A 269 -6.55 -3.73 8.22
N PHE A 270 -6.53 -4.49 7.13
CA PHE A 270 -7.35 -4.21 5.94
C PHE A 270 -8.72 -4.88 6.03
N ILE A 271 -9.64 -4.49 5.15
CA ILE A 271 -10.94 -5.12 5.02
C ILE A 271 -10.87 -6.16 3.89
N PRO A 272 -11.04 -7.46 4.19
CA PRO A 272 -11.06 -8.53 3.19
C PRO A 272 -12.16 -8.36 2.14
N ILE A 273 -11.94 -8.92 0.94
CA ILE A 273 -12.90 -8.99 -0.17
C ILE A 273 -13.85 -10.15 -0.03
#